data_d8b31e4fcdaf3da8e9e8f1d3032103b0
#
_entry.id   d8b31e4fcdaf3da8e9e8f1d3032103b0
#
_cell.length_a   1.000
_cell.length_b   1.000
_cell.length_c   1.000
_cell.angle_alpha   90.00
_cell.angle_beta   90.00
_cell.angle_gamma   90.00
#
_symmetry.space_group_name_H-M   'P 1'
#
loop_
_entity.id
_entity.type
_entity.pdbx_description
1 polymer ?
#
loop_
_entity_poly.entity_id
_entity_poly.type
_entity_poly.pdbx_seq_one_letter_code
_entity_poly.pdbx_strand_id
1 'polypeptide(L)'
;FTDVTEAFLSGFVQFETNTLQMRDVSIQKDIKLFKWFLRWAQKKHYPVPDDFKDYMPKFKIIDKTVVFLTQDELKTLYNYVIPEEGTEVELINIQGEKYKKTVTLTTCLDRTRDMFCFCAYTGLRYSDMAKLTHADIKDDQICVNTQKTNDTLVIPLNARAKAILAKYAHAGYPGNLVFPVISNQKMNDYIKEIAELCGFIEPVKFTYFQSGSRCEEVHPKWEVL
;
A
#
# COMPACT_ATOMS: atom_id res chain seq x y z
N PHE A 1 21.25 11.42 26.62
CA PHE A 1 19.80 11.13 26.87
C PHE A 1 19.25 11.87 28.11
N THR A 2 20.10 12.51 28.90
CA THR A 2 19.71 13.25 30.13
C THR A 2 18.73 14.41 29.86
N ASP A 3 18.72 14.94 28.64
CA ASP A 3 17.91 16.10 28.23
C ASP A 3 16.51 15.71 27.70
N VAL A 4 16.18 14.41 27.73
CA VAL A 4 14.85 13.90 27.30
C VAL A 4 13.86 14.08 28.45
N THR A 5 13.48 15.33 28.69
CA THR A 5 12.49 15.74 29.69
C THR A 5 11.09 15.80 29.07
N GLU A 6 10.06 16.02 29.90
CA GLU A 6 8.71 16.27 29.40
C GLU A 6 8.65 17.51 28.50
N ALA A 7 9.43 18.55 28.81
CA ALA A 7 9.54 19.76 27.98
C ALA A 7 10.10 19.44 26.58
N PHE A 8 11.13 18.59 26.51
CA PHE A 8 11.67 18.11 25.24
C PHE A 8 10.60 17.36 24.43
N LEU A 9 9.88 16.41 25.05
CA LEU A 9 8.84 15.65 24.37
C LEU A 9 7.69 16.54 23.88
N SER A 10 7.32 17.54 24.66
CA SER A 10 6.32 18.55 24.28
C SER A 10 6.81 19.40 23.11
N GLY A 11 8.07 19.82 23.12
CA GLY A 11 8.70 20.54 22.01
C GLY A 11 8.77 19.68 20.73
N PHE A 12 9.04 18.39 20.86
CA PHE A 12 9.03 17.45 19.74
C PHE A 12 7.63 17.34 19.11
N VAL A 13 6.58 17.17 19.92
CA VAL A 13 5.19 17.17 19.44
C VAL A 13 4.83 18.47 18.77
N GLN A 14 5.23 19.62 19.34
CA GLN A 14 4.98 20.93 18.73
C GLN A 14 5.71 21.10 17.39
N PHE A 15 6.92 20.60 17.27
CA PHE A 15 7.66 20.60 16.00
C PHE A 15 6.96 19.78 14.93
N GLU A 16 6.54 18.54 15.25
CA GLU A 16 5.80 17.70 14.32
C GLU A 16 4.45 18.32 13.94
N THR A 17 3.77 18.96 14.89
CA THR A 17 2.47 19.61 14.67
C THR A 17 2.62 20.88 13.83
N ASN A 18 3.50 21.80 14.21
CA ASN A 18 3.53 23.17 13.69
C ASN A 18 4.48 23.32 12.49
N THR A 19 5.61 22.59 12.50
CA THR A 19 6.64 22.71 11.44
C THR A 19 6.43 21.65 10.36
N LEU A 20 6.23 20.39 10.75
CA LEU A 20 6.02 19.30 9.80
C LEU A 20 4.55 19.12 9.40
N GLN A 21 3.63 19.76 10.10
CA GLN A 21 2.18 19.68 9.87
C GLN A 21 1.67 18.24 9.73
N MET A 22 2.17 17.36 10.60
CA MET A 22 1.81 15.94 10.58
C MET A 22 0.39 15.72 11.11
N ARG A 23 -0.24 14.65 10.64
CA ARG A 23 -1.54 14.20 11.16
C ARG A 23 -1.38 13.67 12.59
N ASP A 24 -2.35 13.93 13.47
CA ASP A 24 -2.32 13.54 14.89
C ASP A 24 -2.01 12.04 15.08
N VAL A 25 -2.54 11.18 14.21
CA VAL A 25 -2.28 9.74 14.24
C VAL A 25 -0.81 9.38 13.95
N SER A 26 -0.12 10.16 13.13
CA SER A 26 1.31 9.97 12.83
C SER A 26 2.16 10.38 14.02
N ILE A 27 1.91 11.56 14.57
CA ILE A 27 2.58 12.08 15.78
C ILE A 27 2.43 11.08 16.94
N GLN A 28 1.22 10.52 17.13
CA GLN A 28 1.00 9.49 18.16
C GLN A 28 1.87 8.25 17.95
N LYS A 29 2.06 7.81 16.70
CA LYS A 29 2.92 6.65 16.38
C LYS A 29 4.37 6.96 16.69
N ASP A 30 4.84 8.16 16.33
CA ASP A 30 6.23 8.56 16.51
C ASP A 30 6.55 8.68 18.00
N ILE A 31 5.65 9.26 18.80
CA ILE A 31 5.79 9.29 20.27
C ILE A 31 5.81 7.87 20.86
N LYS A 32 4.95 6.95 20.38
CA LYS A 32 4.98 5.55 20.84
C LYS A 32 6.29 4.86 20.51
N LEU A 33 6.81 5.06 19.30
CA LEU A 33 8.08 4.49 18.84
C LEU A 33 9.26 5.08 19.64
N PHE A 34 9.25 6.40 19.86
CA PHE A 34 10.27 7.08 20.63
C PHE A 34 10.28 6.61 22.10
N LYS A 35 9.11 6.50 22.74
CA LYS A 35 8.99 5.92 24.10
C LYS A 35 9.48 4.45 24.14
N TRP A 36 9.24 3.67 23.12
CA TRP A 36 9.77 2.30 23.03
C TRP A 36 11.31 2.30 22.96
N PHE A 37 11.89 3.18 22.16
CA PHE A 37 13.34 3.36 22.06
C PHE A 37 13.95 3.79 23.40
N LEU A 38 13.33 4.76 24.12
CA LEU A 38 13.81 5.21 25.43
C LEU A 38 13.77 4.07 26.49
N ARG A 39 12.74 3.24 26.48
CA ARG A 39 12.68 2.04 27.34
C ARG A 39 13.81 1.05 27.01
N TRP A 40 14.10 0.87 25.72
CA TRP A 40 15.23 0.05 25.30
C TRP A 40 16.56 0.64 25.79
N ALA A 41 16.76 1.95 25.66
CA ALA A 41 17.95 2.64 26.12
C ALA A 41 18.15 2.48 27.65
N GLN A 42 17.08 2.63 28.45
CA GLN A 42 17.14 2.36 29.89
C GLN A 42 17.56 0.89 30.20
N LYS A 43 17.04 -0.08 29.47
CA LYS A 43 17.45 -1.49 29.61
C LYS A 43 18.92 -1.71 29.28
N LYS A 44 19.52 -0.84 28.48
CA LYS A 44 20.95 -0.85 28.14
C LYS A 44 21.79 0.04 29.07
N HIS A 45 21.20 0.48 30.20
CA HIS A 45 21.83 1.32 31.24
C HIS A 45 22.29 2.72 30.74
N TYR A 46 21.69 3.25 29.67
CA TYR A 46 21.85 4.64 29.32
C TYR A 46 21.11 5.54 30.32
N PRO A 47 21.65 6.72 30.67
CA PRO A 47 21.01 7.64 31.61
C PRO A 47 19.83 8.35 30.94
N VAL A 48 18.66 7.74 30.97
CA VAL A 48 17.40 8.29 30.45
C VAL A 48 16.50 8.63 31.64
N PRO A 49 16.01 9.89 31.77
CA PRO A 49 15.05 10.27 32.81
C PRO A 49 13.75 9.45 32.71
N ASP A 50 13.01 9.32 33.79
CA ASP A 50 11.75 8.56 33.80
C ASP A 50 10.54 9.37 33.28
N ASP A 51 10.67 10.67 33.12
CA ASP A 51 9.61 11.61 32.70
C ASP A 51 8.84 11.17 31.47
N PHE A 52 9.51 10.53 30.51
CA PHE A 52 8.84 10.04 29.31
C PHE A 52 7.77 8.97 29.56
N LYS A 53 7.83 8.26 30.69
CA LYS A 53 6.92 7.16 31.00
C LYS A 53 5.49 7.67 31.16
N ASP A 54 5.35 8.78 31.86
CA ASP A 54 4.08 9.41 32.21
C ASP A 54 3.60 10.43 31.15
N TYR A 55 4.47 10.81 30.22
CA TYR A 55 4.11 11.73 29.13
C TYR A 55 3.06 11.10 28.21
N MET A 56 1.82 11.58 28.25
CA MET A 56 0.68 11.08 27.48
C MET A 56 -0.06 12.21 26.78
N PRO A 57 0.47 12.71 25.65
CA PRO A 57 -0.23 13.74 24.88
C PRO A 57 -1.54 13.19 24.31
N LYS A 58 -2.60 14.01 24.40
CA LYS A 58 -3.93 13.62 23.91
C LYS A 58 -4.05 13.97 22.44
N PHE A 59 -4.31 12.96 21.62
CA PHE A 59 -4.60 13.12 20.20
C PHE A 59 -6.04 12.71 19.89
N LYS A 60 -6.68 13.43 19.00
CA LYS A 60 -7.96 13.02 18.44
C LYS A 60 -7.69 12.06 17.27
N ILE A 61 -8.24 10.87 17.32
CA ILE A 61 -8.01 9.82 16.31
C ILE A 61 -9.35 9.34 15.82
N ILE A 62 -9.43 9.13 14.52
CA ILE A 62 -10.56 8.49 13.84
C ILE A 62 -10.04 7.20 13.19
N ASP A 63 -10.87 6.19 13.14
CA ASP A 63 -10.57 4.95 12.44
C ASP A 63 -10.28 5.22 10.97
N LYS A 64 -9.24 4.56 10.47
CA LYS A 64 -8.80 4.73 9.09
C LYS A 64 -9.86 4.21 8.13
N THR A 65 -10.28 5.03 7.17
CA THR A 65 -11.06 4.57 6.02
C THR A 65 -10.26 3.52 5.27
N VAL A 66 -10.82 2.33 5.09
CA VAL A 66 -10.22 1.25 4.31
C VAL A 66 -10.78 1.32 2.90
N VAL A 67 -9.90 1.49 1.92
CA VAL A 67 -10.23 1.48 0.50
C VAL A 67 -9.90 0.09 -0.06
N PHE A 68 -10.84 -0.48 -0.81
CA PHE A 68 -10.70 -1.79 -1.44
C PHE A 68 -11.49 -1.85 -2.73
N LEU A 69 -11.12 -2.76 -3.60
CA LEU A 69 -11.92 -3.08 -4.78
C LEU A 69 -13.02 -4.07 -4.42
N THR A 70 -14.24 -3.79 -4.85
CA THR A 70 -15.33 -4.76 -4.84
C THR A 70 -15.02 -5.92 -5.80
N GLN A 71 -15.78 -7.00 -5.73
CA GLN A 71 -15.58 -8.12 -6.66
C GLN A 71 -15.85 -7.74 -8.12
N ASP A 72 -16.82 -6.85 -8.37
CA ASP A 72 -17.14 -6.39 -9.71
C ASP A 72 -16.06 -5.44 -10.25
N GLU A 73 -15.51 -4.57 -9.42
CA GLU A 73 -14.37 -3.72 -9.79
C GLU A 73 -13.11 -4.55 -10.06
N LEU A 74 -12.82 -5.55 -9.23
CA LEU A 74 -11.70 -6.46 -9.48
C LEU A 74 -11.90 -7.24 -10.79
N LYS A 75 -13.13 -7.64 -11.11
CA LYS A 75 -13.47 -8.28 -12.37
C LYS A 75 -13.34 -7.34 -13.57
N THR A 76 -13.75 -6.07 -13.40
CA THR A 76 -13.57 -5.02 -14.41
C THR A 76 -12.08 -4.80 -14.67
N LEU A 77 -11.29 -4.63 -13.62
CA LEU A 77 -9.84 -4.45 -13.71
C LEU A 77 -9.16 -5.67 -14.39
N TYR A 78 -9.52 -6.88 -14.01
CA TYR A 78 -8.98 -8.12 -14.60
C TYR A 78 -9.24 -8.23 -16.09
N ASN A 79 -10.45 -7.86 -16.54
CA ASN A 79 -10.85 -7.94 -17.94
C ASN A 79 -10.49 -6.69 -18.76
N TYR A 80 -9.97 -5.64 -18.13
CA TYR A 80 -9.66 -4.40 -18.83
C TYR A 80 -8.52 -4.61 -19.82
N VAL A 81 -8.77 -4.28 -21.07
CA VAL A 81 -7.75 -4.31 -22.13
C VAL A 81 -7.02 -2.98 -22.13
N ILE A 82 -5.75 -3.00 -21.74
CA ILE A 82 -4.92 -1.79 -21.74
C ILE A 82 -4.74 -1.33 -23.20
N PRO A 83 -5.09 -0.08 -23.54
CA PRO A 83 -4.92 0.43 -24.90
C PRO A 83 -3.43 0.47 -25.30
N GLU A 84 -3.19 0.53 -26.62
CA GLU A 84 -1.84 0.66 -27.16
C GLU A 84 -1.17 1.96 -26.71
N GLU A 85 0.15 1.92 -26.60
CA GLU A 85 0.95 3.08 -26.22
C GLU A 85 0.72 4.24 -27.21
N GLY A 86 0.51 5.45 -26.67
CA GLY A 86 0.19 6.64 -27.46
C GLY A 86 -1.31 6.86 -27.70
N THR A 87 -2.19 5.90 -27.32
CA THR A 87 -3.64 6.08 -27.43
C THR A 87 -4.14 7.15 -26.48
N GLU A 88 -4.93 8.10 -26.98
CA GLU A 88 -5.69 9.05 -26.14
C GLU A 88 -7.02 8.41 -25.70
N VAL A 89 -7.24 8.35 -24.39
CA VAL A 89 -8.48 7.88 -23.77
C VAL A 89 -9.22 9.07 -23.14
N GLU A 90 -10.51 9.22 -23.44
CA GLU A 90 -11.37 10.21 -22.78
C GLU A 90 -11.85 9.64 -21.44
N LEU A 91 -11.54 10.34 -20.36
CA LEU A 91 -11.89 10.01 -18.98
C LEU A 91 -12.77 11.09 -18.38
N ILE A 92 -13.39 10.77 -17.23
CA ILE A 92 -14.24 11.69 -16.48
C ILE A 92 -13.69 11.80 -15.06
N ASN A 93 -13.57 13.03 -14.54
CA ASN A 93 -13.17 13.25 -13.15
C ASN A 93 -14.37 13.19 -12.19
N ILE A 94 -14.11 13.31 -10.87
CA ILE A 94 -15.17 13.28 -9.84
C ILE A 94 -16.16 14.46 -9.94
N GLN A 95 -15.83 15.53 -10.65
CA GLN A 95 -16.68 16.67 -10.93
C GLN A 95 -17.57 16.46 -12.16
N GLY A 96 -17.38 15.36 -12.90
CA GLY A 96 -18.08 15.06 -14.15
C GLY A 96 -17.47 15.72 -15.38
N GLU A 97 -16.30 16.32 -15.26
CA GLU A 97 -15.61 16.97 -16.37
C GLU A 97 -14.79 15.94 -17.17
N LYS A 98 -14.84 16.07 -18.49
CA LYS A 98 -14.10 15.21 -19.40
C LYS A 98 -12.68 15.72 -19.58
N TYR A 99 -11.72 14.81 -19.59
CA TYR A 99 -10.33 15.09 -19.90
C TYR A 99 -9.72 13.95 -20.72
N LYS A 100 -8.62 14.23 -21.39
CA LYS A 100 -7.89 13.24 -22.18
C LYS A 100 -6.62 12.82 -21.47
N LYS A 101 -6.34 11.53 -21.51
CA LYS A 101 -5.11 10.94 -21.00
C LYS A 101 -4.47 10.09 -22.09
N THR A 102 -3.18 10.31 -22.33
CA THR A 102 -2.40 9.47 -23.24
C THR A 102 -1.87 8.27 -22.47
N VAL A 103 -2.16 7.07 -22.96
CA VAL A 103 -1.65 5.82 -22.36
C VAL A 103 -0.17 5.69 -22.68
N THR A 104 0.62 5.45 -21.65
CA THR A 104 2.06 5.18 -21.76
C THR A 104 2.36 3.84 -21.08
N LEU A 105 3.51 3.24 -21.43
CA LEU A 105 4.00 2.03 -20.76
C LEU A 105 3.02 0.84 -20.75
N THR A 106 2.23 0.66 -21.81
CA THR A 106 1.20 -0.38 -21.95
C THR A 106 1.64 -1.75 -21.42
N THR A 107 2.83 -2.20 -21.78
CA THR A 107 3.38 -3.49 -21.30
C THR A 107 3.56 -3.51 -19.79
N CYS A 108 4.00 -2.41 -19.16
CA CYS A 108 4.17 -2.33 -17.71
C CYS A 108 2.81 -2.35 -16.99
N LEU A 109 1.84 -1.62 -17.52
CA LEU A 109 0.47 -1.60 -17.01
C LEU A 109 -0.17 -2.99 -17.09
N ASP A 110 -0.07 -3.66 -18.24
CA ASP A 110 -0.64 -5.01 -18.44
C ASP A 110 -0.06 -6.02 -17.45
N ARG A 111 1.26 -6.02 -17.27
CA ARG A 111 1.94 -6.87 -16.28
C ARG A 111 1.52 -6.54 -14.85
N THR A 112 1.42 -5.25 -14.53
CA THR A 112 1.00 -4.80 -13.18
C THR A 112 -0.44 -5.22 -12.89
N ARG A 113 -1.36 -5.08 -13.84
CA ARG A 113 -2.73 -5.57 -13.72
C ARG A 113 -2.76 -7.07 -13.38
N ASP A 114 -2.01 -7.87 -14.14
CA ASP A 114 -1.96 -9.31 -13.94
C ASP A 114 -1.40 -9.67 -12.55
N MET A 115 -0.28 -9.06 -12.14
CA MET A 115 0.32 -9.28 -10.83
C MET A 115 -0.59 -8.86 -9.67
N PHE A 116 -1.25 -7.71 -9.79
CA PHE A 116 -2.22 -7.24 -8.80
C PHE A 116 -3.41 -8.19 -8.69
N CYS A 117 -4.00 -8.56 -9.81
CA CYS A 117 -5.12 -9.51 -9.84
C CYS A 117 -4.70 -10.89 -9.29
N PHE A 118 -3.49 -11.34 -9.59
CA PHE A 118 -2.96 -12.57 -9.03
C PHE A 118 -2.87 -12.52 -7.51
N CYS A 119 -2.33 -11.43 -6.96
CA CYS A 119 -2.31 -11.21 -5.51
C CYS A 119 -3.74 -11.19 -4.92
N ALA A 120 -4.68 -10.51 -5.57
CA ALA A 120 -6.07 -10.43 -5.13
C ALA A 120 -6.77 -11.81 -5.13
N TYR A 121 -6.49 -12.68 -6.13
CA TYR A 121 -7.09 -14.00 -6.25
C TYR A 121 -6.43 -15.07 -5.39
N THR A 122 -5.20 -14.86 -4.93
CA THR A 122 -4.44 -15.83 -4.13
C THR A 122 -4.27 -15.40 -2.66
N GLY A 123 -4.48 -14.13 -2.35
CA GLY A 123 -4.21 -13.57 -1.03
C GLY A 123 -2.71 -13.37 -0.72
N LEU A 124 -1.82 -13.59 -1.70
CA LEU A 124 -0.40 -13.36 -1.54
C LEU A 124 -0.10 -11.86 -1.36
N ARG A 125 0.83 -11.57 -0.45
CA ARG A 125 1.40 -10.22 -0.38
C ARG A 125 2.30 -9.97 -1.58
N TYR A 126 2.46 -8.69 -1.94
CA TYR A 126 3.40 -8.31 -3.00
C TYR A 126 4.81 -8.91 -2.78
N SER A 127 5.34 -8.87 -1.57
CA SER A 127 6.68 -9.39 -1.24
C SER A 127 6.84 -10.89 -1.50
N ASP A 128 5.76 -11.66 -1.32
CA ASP A 128 5.75 -13.10 -1.51
C ASP A 128 5.55 -13.43 -2.99
N MET A 129 4.64 -12.73 -3.68
CA MET A 129 4.44 -12.84 -5.13
C MET A 129 5.69 -12.47 -5.93
N ALA A 130 6.40 -11.38 -5.55
CA ALA A 130 7.61 -10.93 -6.25
C ALA A 130 8.78 -11.91 -6.20
N LYS A 131 8.74 -12.89 -5.32
CA LYS A 131 9.75 -13.96 -5.18
C LYS A 131 9.23 -15.33 -5.60
N LEU A 132 7.99 -15.41 -6.03
CA LEU A 132 7.36 -16.67 -6.44
C LEU A 132 8.12 -17.25 -7.63
N THR A 133 8.54 -18.50 -7.50
CA THR A 133 9.21 -19.26 -8.55
C THR A 133 8.28 -20.33 -9.12
N HIS A 134 8.59 -20.81 -10.32
CA HIS A 134 7.85 -21.94 -10.90
C HIS A 134 7.97 -23.22 -10.06
N ALA A 135 9.02 -23.36 -9.24
CA ALA A 135 9.19 -24.50 -8.34
C ALA A 135 8.20 -24.50 -7.15
N ASP A 136 7.65 -23.33 -6.81
CA ASP A 136 6.69 -23.15 -5.72
C ASP A 136 5.26 -23.52 -6.15
N ILE A 137 5.05 -23.79 -7.45
CA ILE A 137 3.74 -24.12 -8.01
C ILE A 137 3.72 -25.63 -8.31
N LYS A 138 2.87 -26.37 -7.60
CA LYS A 138 2.72 -27.84 -7.75
C LYS A 138 1.26 -28.23 -7.58
N ASP A 139 0.81 -29.17 -8.36
CA ASP A 139 -0.53 -29.78 -8.22
C ASP A 139 -1.66 -28.75 -8.07
N ASP A 140 -1.62 -27.69 -8.89
CA ASP A 140 -2.59 -26.60 -8.85
C ASP A 140 -2.60 -25.79 -7.54
N GLN A 141 -1.50 -25.80 -6.80
CA GLN A 141 -1.33 -25.08 -5.55
C GLN A 141 -0.02 -24.29 -5.54
N ILE A 142 0.01 -23.21 -4.75
CA ILE A 142 1.21 -22.47 -4.41
C ILE A 142 1.67 -22.93 -3.03
N CYS A 143 2.93 -23.33 -2.90
CA CYS A 143 3.54 -23.70 -1.63
C CYS A 143 4.70 -22.74 -1.34
N VAL A 144 4.49 -21.76 -0.48
CA VAL A 144 5.51 -20.72 -0.15
C VAL A 144 5.66 -20.53 1.34
N ASN A 145 6.88 -20.14 1.75
CA ASN A 145 7.14 -19.64 3.09
C ASN A 145 7.05 -18.11 3.08
N THR A 146 6.14 -17.55 3.86
CA THR A 146 5.93 -16.10 3.93
C THR A 146 7.12 -15.40 4.58
N GLN A 147 7.52 -14.26 4.04
CA GLN A 147 8.66 -13.48 4.56
C GLN A 147 8.39 -12.83 5.93
N LYS A 148 7.15 -12.43 6.18
CA LYS A 148 6.81 -11.65 7.38
C LYS A 148 6.64 -12.51 8.62
N THR A 149 6.10 -13.72 8.49
CA THR A 149 5.75 -14.60 9.62
C THR A 149 6.50 -15.92 9.59
N ASN A 150 7.20 -16.20 8.49
CA ASN A 150 7.90 -17.49 8.24
C ASN A 150 6.98 -18.72 8.29
N ASP A 151 5.68 -18.50 8.00
CA ASP A 151 4.69 -19.57 7.93
C ASP A 151 4.68 -20.21 6.54
N THR A 152 4.51 -21.52 6.48
CA THR A 152 4.27 -22.21 5.22
C THR A 152 2.81 -22.06 4.82
N LEU A 153 2.55 -21.47 3.65
CA LEU A 153 1.23 -21.33 3.07
C LEU A 153 1.07 -22.30 1.89
N VAL A 154 -0.06 -22.99 1.87
CA VAL A 154 -0.52 -23.78 0.72
C VAL A 154 -1.79 -23.13 0.21
N ILE A 155 -1.75 -22.56 -1.00
CA ILE A 155 -2.85 -21.80 -1.58
C ILE A 155 -3.35 -22.51 -2.84
N PRO A 156 -4.59 -23.01 -2.85
CA PRO A 156 -5.18 -23.59 -4.06
C PRO A 156 -5.40 -22.51 -5.13
N LEU A 157 -5.06 -22.82 -6.36
CA LEU A 157 -5.22 -21.91 -7.50
C LEU A 157 -6.62 -21.98 -8.08
N ASN A 158 -7.32 -20.85 -8.09
CA ASN A 158 -8.58 -20.73 -8.82
C ASN A 158 -8.33 -20.54 -10.34
N ALA A 159 -9.39 -20.65 -11.14
CA ALA A 159 -9.30 -20.58 -12.60
C ALA A 159 -8.64 -19.28 -13.13
N ARG A 160 -8.88 -18.13 -12.47
CA ARG A 160 -8.31 -16.85 -12.87
C ARG A 160 -6.81 -16.76 -12.55
N ALA A 161 -6.40 -17.22 -11.37
CA ALA A 161 -4.99 -17.29 -11.02
C ALA A 161 -4.22 -18.23 -11.96
N LYS A 162 -4.80 -19.38 -12.33
CA LYS A 162 -4.22 -20.31 -13.33
C LYS A 162 -4.10 -19.66 -14.70
N ALA A 163 -5.10 -18.92 -15.15
CA ALA A 163 -5.06 -18.21 -16.44
C ALA A 163 -3.95 -17.14 -16.47
N ILE A 164 -3.75 -16.42 -15.37
CA ILE A 164 -2.63 -15.48 -15.25
C ILE A 164 -1.30 -16.25 -15.32
N LEU A 165 -1.12 -17.32 -14.54
CA LEU A 165 0.11 -18.12 -14.55
C LEU A 165 0.43 -18.68 -15.93
N ALA A 166 -0.56 -19.15 -16.67
CA ALA A 166 -0.39 -19.67 -18.02
C ALA A 166 0.20 -18.61 -18.98
N LYS A 167 -0.16 -17.32 -18.81
CA LYS A 167 0.38 -16.20 -19.59
C LYS A 167 1.89 -16.04 -19.39
N TYR A 168 2.40 -16.38 -18.20
CA TYR A 168 3.80 -16.21 -17.82
C TYR A 168 4.62 -17.51 -17.84
N ALA A 169 4.03 -18.65 -18.19
CA ALA A 169 4.65 -19.97 -18.11
C ALA A 169 5.98 -20.10 -18.86
N HIS A 170 6.17 -19.33 -19.93
CA HIS A 170 7.36 -19.38 -20.80
C HIS A 170 8.15 -18.06 -20.81
N ALA A 171 7.93 -17.18 -19.83
CA ALA A 171 8.52 -15.85 -19.83
C ALA A 171 10.04 -15.82 -19.55
N GLY A 172 10.59 -16.87 -18.90
CA GLY A 172 12.03 -17.05 -18.71
C GLY A 172 12.70 -15.98 -17.84
N TYR A 173 12.02 -15.48 -16.81
CA TYR A 173 12.60 -14.46 -15.92
C TYR A 173 13.78 -15.02 -15.10
N PRO A 174 14.80 -14.16 -14.77
CA PRO A 174 15.93 -14.55 -13.96
C PRO A 174 15.51 -15.19 -12.63
N GLY A 175 16.27 -16.19 -12.18
CA GLY A 175 15.97 -16.89 -10.91
C GLY A 175 14.74 -17.79 -10.96
N ASN A 176 14.28 -18.18 -12.16
CA ASN A 176 13.07 -19.00 -12.36
C ASN A 176 11.78 -18.34 -11.79
N LEU A 177 11.77 -17.00 -11.70
CA LEU A 177 10.61 -16.24 -11.22
C LEU A 177 9.41 -16.39 -12.16
N VAL A 178 8.22 -16.41 -11.57
CA VAL A 178 6.94 -16.44 -12.31
C VAL A 178 6.65 -15.09 -12.95
N PHE A 179 6.90 -13.99 -12.23
CA PHE A 179 6.59 -12.63 -12.64
C PHE A 179 7.83 -11.76 -12.80
N PRO A 180 7.79 -10.69 -13.61
CA PRO A 180 8.86 -9.70 -13.67
C PRO A 180 8.98 -8.95 -12.34
N VAL A 181 10.19 -8.60 -11.95
CA VAL A 181 10.40 -7.80 -10.73
C VAL A 181 10.10 -6.32 -11.04
N ILE A 182 9.09 -5.79 -10.40
CA ILE A 182 8.74 -4.36 -10.39
C ILE A 182 8.81 -3.91 -8.94
N SER A 183 9.29 -2.70 -8.64
CA SER A 183 9.27 -2.22 -7.25
C SER A 183 7.83 -2.03 -6.75
N ASN A 184 7.62 -2.25 -5.43
CA ASN A 184 6.29 -2.07 -4.82
C ASN A 184 5.71 -0.66 -5.07
N GLN A 185 6.57 0.37 -5.03
CA GLN A 185 6.15 1.74 -5.32
C GLN A 185 5.63 1.88 -6.76
N LYS A 186 6.39 1.40 -7.74
CA LYS A 186 5.95 1.44 -9.16
C LYS A 186 4.68 0.62 -9.38
N MET A 187 4.56 -0.53 -8.72
CA MET A 187 3.33 -1.32 -8.80
C MET A 187 2.12 -0.54 -8.29
N ASN A 188 2.25 0.18 -7.18
CA ASN A 188 1.19 1.04 -6.64
C ASN A 188 0.87 2.21 -7.61
N ASP A 189 1.87 2.83 -8.21
CA ASP A 189 1.66 3.93 -9.17
C ASP A 189 0.92 3.43 -10.41
N TYR A 190 1.34 2.29 -10.96
CA TYR A 190 0.70 1.72 -12.16
C TYR A 190 -0.70 1.18 -11.88
N ILE A 191 -0.97 0.62 -10.70
CA ILE A 191 -2.34 0.16 -10.39
C ILE A 191 -3.32 1.33 -10.29
N LYS A 192 -2.87 2.48 -9.78
CA LYS A 192 -3.67 3.71 -9.78
C LYS A 192 -3.98 4.17 -11.19
N GLU A 193 -2.99 4.14 -12.07
CA GLU A 193 -3.17 4.50 -13.48
C GLU A 193 -4.17 3.57 -14.18
N ILE A 194 -4.09 2.25 -13.95
CA ILE A 194 -5.04 1.28 -14.50
C ILE A 194 -6.45 1.50 -13.93
N ALA A 195 -6.55 1.78 -12.63
CA ALA A 195 -7.83 2.04 -11.96
C ALA A 195 -8.50 3.33 -12.49
N GLU A 196 -7.70 4.36 -12.82
CA GLU A 196 -8.17 5.57 -13.50
C GLU A 196 -8.69 5.24 -14.90
N LEU A 197 -7.95 4.46 -15.68
CA LEU A 197 -8.40 3.99 -17.00
C LEU A 197 -9.66 3.13 -16.92
N CYS A 198 -9.85 2.35 -15.85
CA CYS A 198 -11.08 1.60 -15.59
C CYS A 198 -12.26 2.48 -15.16
N GLY A 199 -12.05 3.78 -14.90
CA GLY A 199 -13.08 4.72 -14.48
C GLY A 199 -13.51 4.57 -13.03
N PHE A 200 -12.62 4.16 -12.11
CA PHE A 200 -12.94 4.07 -10.67
C PHE A 200 -12.93 5.45 -10.02
N ILE A 201 -13.91 6.27 -10.37
CA ILE A 201 -14.03 7.69 -9.96
C ILE A 201 -14.89 7.88 -8.72
N GLU A 202 -15.41 6.81 -8.11
CA GLU A 202 -16.22 6.93 -6.89
C GLU A 202 -15.50 7.78 -5.84
N PRO A 203 -16.18 8.82 -5.27
CA PRO A 203 -15.55 9.70 -4.29
C PRO A 203 -15.32 8.96 -2.96
N VAL A 204 -14.09 8.91 -2.51
CA VAL A 204 -13.68 8.37 -1.21
C VAL A 204 -13.35 9.52 -0.27
N LYS A 205 -14.08 9.59 0.84
CA LYS A 205 -13.89 10.63 1.86
C LYS A 205 -12.96 10.12 2.96
N PHE A 206 -11.89 10.87 3.21
CA PHE A 206 -11.00 10.70 4.34
C PHE A 206 -11.27 11.78 5.37
N THR A 207 -11.43 11.35 6.61
CA THR A 207 -11.53 12.26 7.76
C THR A 207 -10.34 11.98 8.68
N TYR A 208 -9.63 13.01 9.11
CA TYR A 208 -8.51 12.90 10.01
C TYR A 208 -8.39 14.13 10.92
N PHE A 209 -7.54 14.07 11.93
CA PHE A 209 -7.19 15.22 12.74
C PHE A 209 -5.76 15.68 12.45
N GLN A 210 -5.58 16.99 12.37
CA GLN A 210 -4.30 17.66 12.21
C GLN A 210 -4.29 18.89 13.12
N SER A 211 -3.30 18.99 13.97
CA SER A 211 -3.23 20.06 14.99
C SER A 211 -4.51 20.15 15.85
N GLY A 212 -5.12 19.00 16.16
CA GLY A 212 -6.37 18.93 16.92
C GLY A 212 -7.63 19.37 16.16
N SER A 213 -7.51 19.84 14.91
CA SER A 213 -8.63 20.22 14.04
C SER A 213 -9.04 19.05 13.15
N ARG A 214 -10.35 18.93 12.91
CA ARG A 214 -10.89 17.93 11.99
C ARG A 214 -10.71 18.41 10.55
N CYS A 215 -10.08 17.59 9.73
CA CYS A 215 -9.86 17.80 8.32
C CYS A 215 -10.60 16.72 7.51
N GLU A 216 -11.03 17.09 6.32
CA GLU A 216 -11.71 16.19 5.38
C GLU A 216 -11.13 16.38 3.99
N GLU A 217 -10.81 15.26 3.33
CA GLU A 217 -10.35 15.23 1.94
C GLU A 217 -11.21 14.25 1.15
N VAL A 218 -11.49 14.57 -0.09
CA VAL A 218 -12.23 13.70 -1.01
C VAL A 218 -11.37 13.46 -2.23
N HIS A 219 -11.10 12.19 -2.51
CA HIS A 219 -10.31 11.75 -3.65
C HIS A 219 -11.09 10.77 -4.50
N PRO A 220 -10.86 10.70 -5.82
CA PRO A 220 -11.38 9.58 -6.61
C PRO A 220 -10.78 8.26 -6.13
N LYS A 221 -11.55 7.20 -6.20
CA LYS A 221 -11.14 5.88 -5.68
C LYS A 221 -9.81 5.40 -6.27
N TRP A 222 -9.58 5.64 -7.58
CA TRP A 222 -8.35 5.24 -8.25
C TRP A 222 -7.09 5.87 -7.64
N GLU A 223 -7.18 7.09 -7.11
CA GLU A 223 -6.02 7.81 -6.55
C GLU A 223 -5.57 7.22 -5.20
N VAL A 224 -6.46 6.54 -4.49
CA VAL A 224 -6.27 6.10 -3.10
C VAL A 224 -6.25 4.58 -2.92
N LEU A 225 -6.23 3.85 -4.04
CA LEU A 225 -6.07 2.39 -4.08
C LEU A 225 -4.67 1.91 -3.66
#